data_cc1009e34a4494e1d3983d9d0e3fcc25
#
_entry.id   cc1009e34a4494e1d3983d9d0e3fcc25
#
_cell.length_a   1.000
_cell.length_b   1.000
_cell.length_c   1.000
_cell.angle_alpha   90.00
_cell.angle_beta   90.00
_cell.angle_gamma   90.00
#
_symmetry.space_group_name_H-M   'P 1'
#
loop_
_entity.id
_entity.type
_entity.pdbx_description
1 polymer ?
#
loop_
_entity_poly.entity_id
_entity_poly.type
_entity_poly.pdbx_seq_one_letter_code
_entity_poly.pdbx_strand_id
1 'polypeptide(L)'
;MDKYIKLPKELNAIEGHLHIHSLFEKERQMTFIGGHEWYKNELNFRGINIAALPRNASNNMACALYKVANPDAYAHGCFYYPVSPLKEKIEGLDPLTQYNELMEIGFDGMKMLEGKPNLHKLIGRDLNNKYFDEFYTELEKDKTHLLFHVNDPDEFWDETKVCQEHKDRGWFYGDGTYTSYEGIYEQIDEIMEKHPTLCVNFAHFYFKSKRPQDLEKMFEKYPNMGVDITPGGEMYLSFDDNYDYYRSFFIKYSERIQLGTDSTFPDGGEACKWLLDRVYRYIATDDSFKGFNNRIHKGFNLPKEAKENIIYKNFERTVGTEPKKINKEALKRYIEKYKHLMSDDENAKIQQLCEKYL
;
A
#
# COMPACT_ATOMS: atom_id res chain seq x y z
N MET A 1 9.97 0.93 -29.89
CA MET A 1 9.45 1.31 -28.57
C MET A 1 8.15 0.55 -28.36
N ASP A 2 8.10 -0.35 -27.39
CA ASP A 2 6.86 -1.01 -27.04
C ASP A 2 5.89 0.05 -26.53
N LYS A 3 4.75 0.18 -27.21
CA LYS A 3 3.72 1.14 -26.80
C LYS A 3 3.09 0.63 -25.52
N TYR A 4 3.01 1.46 -24.47
CA TYR A 4 2.32 1.12 -23.23
C TYR A 4 0.85 0.77 -23.51
N ILE A 5 0.35 -0.27 -22.85
CA ILE A 5 -1.06 -0.63 -22.90
C ILE A 5 -1.82 0.30 -21.94
N LYS A 6 -2.83 0.95 -22.49
CA LYS A 6 -3.82 1.67 -21.69
C LYS A 6 -4.85 0.67 -21.18
N LEU A 7 -5.26 0.75 -19.91
CA LEU A 7 -6.34 -0.08 -19.38
C LEU A 7 -7.60 0.10 -20.23
N PRO A 8 -8.29 -0.97 -20.64
CA PRO A 8 -9.62 -0.84 -21.23
C PRO A 8 -10.59 -0.19 -20.22
N LYS A 9 -11.38 0.79 -20.67
CA LYS A 9 -12.33 1.53 -19.80
C LYS A 9 -13.40 0.62 -19.18
N GLU A 10 -13.83 -0.38 -19.92
CA GLU A 10 -14.79 -1.36 -19.48
C GLU A 10 -14.32 -2.25 -18.31
N LEU A 11 -13.04 -2.25 -18.01
CA LEU A 11 -12.50 -2.99 -16.86
C LEU A 11 -12.84 -2.36 -15.52
N ASN A 12 -13.26 -1.10 -15.48
CA ASN A 12 -13.57 -0.39 -14.25
C ASN A 12 -12.45 -0.47 -13.19
N ALA A 13 -11.19 -0.43 -13.62
CA ALA A 13 -10.03 -0.67 -12.76
C ALA A 13 -9.94 0.33 -11.60
N ILE A 14 -9.51 -0.17 -10.44
CA ILE A 14 -9.18 0.64 -9.26
C ILE A 14 -7.70 0.50 -8.97
N GLU A 15 -6.99 1.63 -8.86
CA GLU A 15 -5.64 1.68 -8.32
C GLU A 15 -5.68 1.54 -6.81
N GLY A 16 -5.35 0.35 -6.30
CA GLY A 16 -5.50 0.02 -4.89
C GLY A 16 -4.33 0.46 -4.00
N HIS A 17 -3.18 0.81 -4.59
CA HIS A 17 -1.96 1.09 -3.84
C HIS A 17 -1.11 2.18 -4.51
N LEU A 18 -1.46 3.43 -4.28
CA LEU A 18 -0.76 4.62 -4.74
C LEU A 18 -0.30 5.45 -3.55
N HIS A 19 0.84 6.12 -3.65
CA HIS A 19 1.36 6.98 -2.60
C HIS A 19 1.46 8.45 -3.00
N ILE A 20 1.36 9.36 -2.02
CA ILE A 20 1.73 10.76 -2.15
C ILE A 20 3.06 10.96 -1.39
N HIS A 21 4.18 10.97 -2.10
CA HIS A 21 5.49 11.13 -1.47
C HIS A 21 5.87 12.57 -1.19
N SER A 22 5.48 13.48 -2.06
CA SER A 22 5.84 14.90 -1.90
C SER A 22 4.82 15.80 -2.57
N LEU A 23 3.85 16.21 -1.80
CA LEU A 23 3.00 17.34 -2.19
C LEU A 23 3.79 18.63 -2.39
N PHE A 24 5.03 18.59 -2.03
CA PHE A 24 5.85 19.71 -1.67
C PHE A 24 7.13 19.85 -2.50
N GLU A 25 7.39 18.92 -3.44
CA GLU A 25 8.53 19.09 -4.34
C GLU A 25 8.22 20.12 -5.43
N LYS A 26 9.09 21.12 -5.55
CA LYS A 26 8.93 22.27 -6.44
C LYS A 26 8.82 21.95 -7.93
N GLU A 27 9.22 20.75 -8.34
CA GLU A 27 9.31 20.33 -9.75
C GLU A 27 8.11 19.53 -10.26
N ARG A 28 7.18 19.14 -9.38
CA ARG A 28 6.01 18.35 -9.76
C ARG A 28 4.80 19.25 -9.89
N GLN A 29 4.48 19.60 -11.14
CA GLN A 29 3.51 20.66 -11.46
C GLN A 29 2.03 20.21 -11.47
N MET A 30 1.72 18.98 -11.13
CA MET A 30 0.33 18.53 -11.10
C MET A 30 -0.35 18.94 -9.80
N THR A 31 -1.51 19.58 -9.91
CA THR A 31 -2.41 19.80 -8.77
C THR A 31 -3.09 18.49 -8.36
N PHE A 32 -3.72 18.45 -7.19
CA PHE A 32 -4.52 17.30 -6.76
C PHE A 32 -5.57 16.90 -7.80
N ILE A 33 -6.30 17.88 -8.32
CA ILE A 33 -7.33 17.64 -9.35
C ILE A 33 -6.67 17.19 -10.66
N GLY A 34 -5.67 17.89 -11.15
CA GLY A 34 -5.03 17.58 -12.43
C GLY A 34 -4.35 16.21 -12.44
N GLY A 35 -3.72 15.82 -11.32
CA GLY A 35 -3.13 14.50 -11.19
C GLY A 35 -4.18 13.39 -11.11
N HIS A 36 -5.27 13.60 -10.39
CA HIS A 36 -6.39 12.66 -10.32
C HIS A 36 -7.01 12.45 -11.70
N GLU A 37 -7.30 13.53 -12.40
CA GLU A 37 -7.82 13.49 -13.78
C GLU A 37 -6.85 12.79 -14.74
N TRP A 38 -5.54 12.98 -14.54
CA TRP A 38 -4.51 12.30 -15.32
C TRP A 38 -4.60 10.77 -15.16
N TYR A 39 -4.68 10.26 -13.93
CA TYR A 39 -4.87 8.82 -13.68
C TYR A 39 -6.15 8.28 -14.32
N LYS A 40 -7.24 9.02 -14.23
CA LYS A 40 -8.54 8.63 -14.81
C LYS A 40 -8.52 8.66 -16.34
N ASN A 41 -7.96 9.69 -16.93
CA ASN A 41 -8.03 9.91 -18.38
C ASN A 41 -6.90 9.22 -19.15
N GLU A 42 -5.67 9.25 -18.60
CA GLU A 42 -4.52 8.65 -19.27
C GLU A 42 -4.38 7.16 -19.01
N LEU A 43 -4.76 6.68 -17.82
CA LEU A 43 -4.64 5.29 -17.43
C LEU A 43 -5.98 4.55 -17.35
N ASN A 44 -7.11 5.26 -17.45
CA ASN A 44 -8.48 4.74 -17.37
C ASN A 44 -8.82 4.07 -16.03
N PHE A 45 -8.26 4.52 -14.92
CA PHE A 45 -8.74 4.13 -13.61
C PHE A 45 -10.11 4.75 -13.31
N ARG A 46 -11.05 3.93 -12.83
CA ARG A 46 -12.32 4.42 -12.30
C ARG A 46 -12.18 5.00 -10.90
N GLY A 47 -11.38 4.35 -10.06
CA GLY A 47 -11.11 4.74 -8.69
C GLY A 47 -9.62 4.72 -8.37
N ILE A 48 -9.22 5.52 -7.42
CA ILE A 48 -7.83 5.67 -6.97
C ILE A 48 -7.81 5.68 -5.46
N ASN A 49 -7.01 4.81 -4.87
CA ASN A 49 -6.74 4.76 -3.44
C ASN A 49 -5.37 5.38 -3.13
N ILE A 50 -5.37 6.47 -2.38
CA ILE A 50 -4.13 7.10 -1.90
C ILE A 50 -3.80 6.54 -0.52
N ALA A 51 -2.69 5.83 -0.40
CA ALA A 51 -2.18 5.30 0.85
C ALA A 51 -1.11 6.24 1.45
N ALA A 52 -1.37 6.75 2.65
CA ALA A 52 -0.43 7.58 3.38
C ALA A 52 0.82 6.79 3.82
N LEU A 53 1.92 7.50 4.04
CA LEU A 53 3.17 6.94 4.53
C LEU A 53 3.59 7.61 5.84
N PRO A 54 4.13 6.88 6.82
CA PRO A 54 4.49 7.40 8.14
C PRO A 54 5.82 8.20 8.10
N ARG A 55 5.90 9.20 7.23
CA ARG A 55 7.10 10.03 7.05
C ARG A 55 7.07 11.30 7.89
N ASN A 56 5.91 11.96 7.91
CA ASN A 56 5.68 13.20 8.64
C ASN A 56 4.19 13.37 8.96
N ALA A 57 3.86 14.26 9.88
CA ALA A 57 2.47 14.52 10.31
C ALA A 57 1.58 15.04 9.18
N SER A 58 2.16 15.73 8.20
CA SER A 58 1.44 16.31 7.08
C SER A 58 0.91 15.29 6.07
N ASN A 59 1.40 14.04 6.06
CA ASN A 59 1.06 13.08 5.02
C ASN A 59 -0.42 12.66 5.06
N ASN A 60 -0.97 12.36 6.24
CA ASN A 60 -2.41 12.10 6.41
C ASN A 60 -3.26 13.33 6.01
N MET A 61 -2.83 14.54 6.42
CA MET A 61 -3.52 15.78 6.06
C MET A 61 -3.58 15.98 4.56
N ALA A 62 -2.48 15.72 3.89
CA ALA A 62 -2.36 15.78 2.46
C ALA A 62 -3.27 14.78 1.73
N CYS A 63 -3.33 13.53 2.20
CA CYS A 63 -4.24 12.51 1.67
C CYS A 63 -5.71 12.91 1.88
N ALA A 64 -6.06 13.46 3.04
CA ALA A 64 -7.41 13.95 3.30
C ALA A 64 -7.78 15.14 2.42
N LEU A 65 -6.88 16.12 2.24
CA LEU A 65 -7.09 17.27 1.36
C LEU A 65 -7.18 16.87 -0.12
N TYR A 66 -6.39 15.87 -0.54
CA TYR A 66 -6.55 15.27 -1.86
C TYR A 66 -7.95 14.69 -2.06
N LYS A 67 -8.48 14.00 -1.07
CA LYS A 67 -9.82 13.42 -1.11
C LYS A 67 -10.91 14.48 -1.04
N VAL A 68 -10.68 15.62 -0.35
CA VAL A 68 -11.59 16.80 -0.43
C VAL A 68 -11.64 17.34 -1.86
N ALA A 69 -10.50 17.45 -2.53
CA ALA A 69 -10.40 17.92 -3.91
C ALA A 69 -11.00 16.94 -4.93
N ASN A 70 -10.97 15.65 -4.61
CA ASN A 70 -11.41 14.54 -5.48
C ASN A 70 -12.33 13.59 -4.68
N PRO A 71 -13.63 13.91 -4.57
CA PRO A 71 -14.56 13.17 -3.70
C PRO A 71 -14.79 11.70 -4.07
N ASP A 72 -14.38 11.29 -5.27
CA ASP A 72 -14.41 9.91 -5.78
C ASP A 72 -13.09 9.14 -5.52
N ALA A 73 -12.14 9.76 -4.81
CA ALA A 73 -10.92 9.11 -4.37
C ALA A 73 -11.11 8.39 -3.03
N TYR A 74 -10.43 7.25 -2.88
CA TYR A 74 -10.25 6.56 -1.60
C TYR A 74 -8.95 7.02 -0.93
N ALA A 75 -8.89 6.90 0.40
CA ALA A 75 -7.67 7.17 1.15
C ALA A 75 -7.47 6.20 2.31
N HIS A 76 -6.25 5.69 2.46
CA HIS A 76 -5.81 4.92 3.62
C HIS A 76 -4.86 5.78 4.46
N GLY A 77 -5.19 5.97 5.74
CA GLY A 77 -4.35 6.71 6.68
C GLY A 77 -3.24 5.84 7.26
N CYS A 78 -2.25 6.45 7.85
CA CYS A 78 -1.15 5.76 8.52
C CYS A 78 -0.89 6.34 9.91
N PHE A 79 -0.17 5.59 10.73
CA PHE A 79 0.29 6.12 12.01
C PHE A 79 1.41 7.13 11.81
N TYR A 80 1.50 8.07 12.73
CA TYR A 80 2.59 9.01 12.84
C TYR A 80 3.39 8.78 14.11
N TYR A 81 4.70 8.77 13.99
CA TYR A 81 5.65 8.57 15.07
C TYR A 81 6.62 9.77 15.14
N PRO A 82 6.37 10.74 16.03
CA PRO A 82 7.16 11.99 16.04
C PRO A 82 8.56 11.83 16.60
N VAL A 83 8.83 10.74 17.31
CA VAL A 83 10.14 10.43 17.89
C VAL A 83 10.57 9.02 17.54
N SER A 84 11.84 8.88 17.26
CA SER A 84 12.45 7.63 16.86
C SER A 84 13.71 7.36 17.72
N PRO A 85 13.84 6.15 18.28
CA PRO A 85 12.80 5.15 18.47
C PRO A 85 11.76 5.63 19.49
N LEU A 86 10.53 5.12 19.39
CA LEU A 86 9.45 5.40 20.36
C LEU A 86 9.81 4.82 21.73
N LYS A 87 10.55 5.55 22.53
CA LYS A 87 10.92 5.15 23.90
C LYS A 87 9.83 5.52 24.90
N GLU A 88 9.11 6.61 24.65
CA GLU A 88 8.10 7.14 25.53
C GLU A 88 6.73 7.19 24.84
N LYS A 89 5.68 6.98 25.63
CA LYS A 89 4.30 7.13 25.17
C LYS A 89 4.00 8.62 25.06
N ILE A 90 3.71 9.08 23.83
CA ILE A 90 3.17 10.44 23.64
C ILE A 90 1.66 10.36 23.75
N GLU A 91 1.09 11.13 24.67
CA GLU A 91 -0.35 11.18 24.90
C GLU A 91 -1.07 11.58 23.60
N GLY A 92 -2.12 10.82 23.23
CA GLY A 92 -2.92 11.06 22.06
C GLY A 92 -2.28 10.63 20.73
N LEU A 93 -1.16 9.90 20.76
CA LEU A 93 -0.51 9.30 19.58
C LEU A 93 -0.43 7.77 19.64
N ASP A 94 -1.19 7.14 20.55
CA ASP A 94 -1.36 5.70 20.51
C ASP A 94 -2.14 5.26 19.25
N PRO A 95 -1.96 4.00 18.79
CA PRO A 95 -2.56 3.53 17.55
C PRO A 95 -4.08 3.63 17.50
N LEU A 96 -4.78 3.34 18.60
CA LEU A 96 -6.23 3.41 18.65
C LEU A 96 -6.75 4.84 18.53
N THR A 97 -6.12 5.80 19.22
CA THR A 97 -6.49 7.22 19.12
C THR A 97 -6.30 7.73 17.69
N GLN A 98 -5.14 7.44 17.07
CA GLN A 98 -4.88 7.84 15.68
C GLN A 98 -5.85 7.18 14.69
N TYR A 99 -6.15 5.89 14.86
CA TYR A 99 -7.14 5.19 14.06
C TYR A 99 -8.52 5.87 14.13
N ASN A 100 -9.02 6.12 15.34
CA ASN A 100 -10.32 6.74 15.53
C ASN A 100 -10.42 8.14 14.90
N GLU A 101 -9.38 8.95 15.03
CA GLU A 101 -9.31 10.27 14.39
C GLU A 101 -9.35 10.18 12.86
N LEU A 102 -8.59 9.25 12.28
CA LEU A 102 -8.57 9.04 10.83
C LEU A 102 -9.92 8.55 10.31
N MET A 103 -10.58 7.63 11.04
CA MET A 103 -11.92 7.17 10.68
C MET A 103 -12.97 8.28 10.82
N GLU A 104 -12.87 9.15 11.84
CA GLU A 104 -13.74 10.32 11.99
C GLU A 104 -13.57 11.34 10.84
N ILE A 105 -12.35 11.51 10.35
CA ILE A 105 -12.06 12.35 9.17
C ILE A 105 -12.72 11.79 7.91
N GLY A 106 -12.85 10.47 7.78
CA GLY A 106 -13.43 9.82 6.62
C GLY A 106 -12.40 9.10 5.73
N PHE A 107 -11.33 8.60 6.33
CA PHE A 107 -10.45 7.64 5.65
C PHE A 107 -11.19 6.32 5.42
N ASP A 108 -10.86 5.63 4.32
CA ASP A 108 -11.52 4.39 3.92
C ASP A 108 -10.88 3.15 4.54
N GLY A 109 -9.63 3.28 4.99
CA GLY A 109 -8.86 2.22 5.62
C GLY A 109 -7.56 2.73 6.23
N MET A 110 -6.72 1.77 6.64
CA MET A 110 -5.41 2.03 7.22
C MET A 110 -4.30 1.48 6.33
N LYS A 111 -3.18 2.18 6.26
CA LYS A 111 -1.91 1.71 5.71
C LYS A 111 -0.91 1.52 6.84
N MET A 112 -0.38 0.32 6.98
CA MET A 112 0.76 0.07 7.86
C MET A 112 2.02 -0.21 7.03
N LEU A 113 3.13 0.40 7.44
CA LEU A 113 4.48 0.19 6.91
C LEU A 113 5.42 -0.35 8.01
N GLU A 114 4.89 -0.53 9.20
CA GLU A 114 5.60 -0.93 10.41
C GLU A 114 6.23 -2.31 10.32
N GLY A 115 5.74 -3.16 9.41
CA GLY A 115 6.33 -4.46 9.10
C GLY A 115 7.56 -4.39 8.17
N LYS A 116 7.87 -3.22 7.59
CA LYS A 116 9.10 -3.03 6.82
C LYS A 116 10.29 -2.98 7.79
N PRO A 117 11.37 -3.78 7.58
CA PRO A 117 12.40 -3.99 8.59
C PRO A 117 13.05 -2.71 9.13
N ASN A 118 13.32 -1.73 8.28
CA ASN A 118 13.92 -0.47 8.72
C ASN A 118 12.96 0.38 9.58
N LEU A 119 11.66 0.40 9.27
CA LEU A 119 10.68 1.11 10.08
C LEU A 119 10.36 0.32 11.36
N HIS A 120 10.27 -1.01 11.29
CA HIS A 120 10.12 -1.87 12.45
C HIS A 120 11.23 -1.62 13.49
N LYS A 121 12.49 -1.61 13.03
CA LYS A 121 13.64 -1.26 13.88
C LYS A 121 13.55 0.16 14.44
N LEU A 122 13.11 1.11 13.62
CA LEU A 122 12.98 2.52 14.03
C LEU A 122 11.95 2.70 15.14
N ILE A 123 10.81 2.02 15.04
CA ILE A 123 9.74 2.05 16.05
C ILE A 123 10.18 1.31 17.32
N GLY A 124 11.02 0.27 17.18
CA GLY A 124 11.58 -0.48 18.30
C GLY A 124 10.54 -1.24 19.12
N ARG A 125 9.47 -1.69 18.46
CA ARG A 125 8.39 -2.50 19.04
C ARG A 125 7.96 -3.56 18.06
N ASP A 126 7.71 -4.76 18.58
CA ASP A 126 7.14 -5.84 17.81
C ASP A 126 5.70 -5.52 17.39
N LEU A 127 5.28 -6.03 16.24
CA LEU A 127 3.96 -5.76 15.66
C LEU A 127 2.83 -6.37 16.49
N ASN A 128 3.11 -7.50 17.17
CA ASN A 128 2.21 -8.18 18.12
C ASN A 128 2.28 -7.60 19.55
N ASN A 129 3.00 -6.47 19.76
CA ASN A 129 3.09 -5.83 21.05
C ASN A 129 1.72 -5.29 21.49
N LYS A 130 1.42 -5.40 22.79
CA LYS A 130 0.18 -4.87 23.41
C LYS A 130 -0.13 -3.40 23.08
N TYR A 131 0.87 -2.64 22.61
CA TYR A 131 0.70 -1.27 22.14
C TYR A 131 -0.27 -1.18 20.94
N PHE A 132 -0.37 -2.23 20.13
CA PHE A 132 -1.25 -2.30 18.97
C PHE A 132 -2.54 -3.11 19.21
N ASP A 133 -2.70 -3.79 20.36
CA ASP A 133 -3.80 -4.73 20.61
C ASP A 133 -5.18 -4.11 20.45
N GLU A 134 -5.41 -2.95 21.06
CA GLU A 134 -6.70 -2.26 21.00
C GLU A 134 -7.02 -1.79 19.58
N PHE A 135 -6.01 -1.36 18.84
CA PHE A 135 -6.14 -0.99 17.44
C PHE A 135 -6.56 -2.18 16.57
N TYR A 136 -5.87 -3.33 16.65
CA TYR A 136 -6.26 -4.50 15.87
C TYR A 136 -7.66 -5.00 16.24
N THR A 137 -8.02 -4.93 17.52
CA THR A 137 -9.35 -5.31 18.00
C THR A 137 -10.44 -4.43 17.39
N GLU A 138 -10.25 -3.12 17.39
CA GLU A 138 -11.24 -2.19 16.82
C GLU A 138 -11.27 -2.29 15.28
N LEU A 139 -10.11 -2.44 14.64
CA LEU A 139 -10.00 -2.63 13.19
C LEU A 139 -10.77 -3.87 12.72
N GLU A 140 -10.64 -5.00 13.43
CA GLU A 140 -11.35 -6.25 13.12
C GLU A 140 -12.86 -6.10 13.35
N LYS A 141 -13.27 -5.50 14.45
CA LYS A 141 -14.66 -5.22 14.80
C LYS A 141 -15.36 -4.35 13.75
N ASP A 142 -14.70 -3.27 13.33
CA ASP A 142 -15.19 -2.34 12.32
C ASP A 142 -15.10 -2.88 10.89
N LYS A 143 -14.40 -4.00 10.69
CA LYS A 143 -14.06 -4.57 9.37
C LYS A 143 -13.35 -3.57 8.46
N THR A 144 -12.58 -2.67 9.04
CA THR A 144 -11.83 -1.67 8.30
C THR A 144 -10.67 -2.33 7.56
N HIS A 145 -10.49 -1.99 6.29
CA HIS A 145 -9.42 -2.55 5.46
C HIS A 145 -8.05 -2.06 5.93
N LEU A 146 -7.11 -3.00 6.05
CA LEU A 146 -5.71 -2.75 6.36
C LEU A 146 -4.84 -3.11 5.15
N LEU A 147 -4.19 -2.15 4.56
CA LEU A 147 -3.12 -2.36 3.59
C LEU A 147 -1.78 -2.42 4.35
N PHE A 148 -1.16 -3.58 4.42
CA PHE A 148 -0.02 -3.82 5.29
C PHE A 148 1.24 -4.23 4.54
N HIS A 149 2.29 -3.45 4.62
CA HIS A 149 3.63 -3.83 4.15
C HIS A 149 4.35 -4.59 5.26
N VAL A 150 4.62 -5.86 5.02
CA VAL A 150 5.30 -6.75 5.97
C VAL A 150 6.51 -7.36 5.29
N ASN A 151 7.66 -7.19 5.91
CA ASN A 151 8.94 -7.67 5.39
C ASN A 151 9.46 -6.92 4.15
N ASP A 152 10.50 -7.45 3.57
CA ASP A 152 11.13 -7.11 2.30
C ASP A 152 11.66 -8.42 1.69
N PRO A 153 12.20 -8.46 0.46
CA PRO A 153 12.78 -9.67 -0.13
C PRO A 153 13.81 -10.36 0.76
N ASP A 154 13.74 -11.69 0.86
CA ASP A 154 14.62 -12.50 1.72
C ASP A 154 16.12 -12.30 1.45
N GLU A 155 16.48 -11.98 0.20
CA GLU A 155 17.86 -11.65 -0.17
C GLU A 155 18.43 -10.43 0.56
N PHE A 156 17.60 -9.56 1.15
CA PHE A 156 18.09 -8.40 1.90
C PHE A 156 18.66 -8.77 3.27
N TRP A 157 18.48 -10.01 3.72
CA TRP A 157 19.16 -10.57 4.91
C TRP A 157 20.45 -11.31 4.57
N ASP A 158 20.77 -11.50 3.27
CA ASP A 158 21.95 -12.24 2.82
C ASP A 158 22.94 -11.28 2.15
N GLU A 159 24.07 -11.05 2.81
CA GLU A 159 25.10 -10.12 2.31
C GLU A 159 25.63 -10.49 0.92
N THR A 160 25.57 -11.76 0.56
CA THR A 160 26.07 -12.26 -0.75
C THR A 160 25.06 -12.06 -1.87
N LYS A 161 23.78 -11.82 -1.56
CA LYS A 161 22.69 -11.66 -2.54
C LYS A 161 22.25 -10.22 -2.70
N VAL A 162 22.28 -9.42 -1.62
CA VAL A 162 21.85 -8.02 -1.68
C VAL A 162 22.82 -7.19 -2.55
N CYS A 163 22.29 -6.51 -3.56
CA CYS A 163 23.11 -5.68 -4.43
C CYS A 163 23.54 -4.37 -3.75
N GLN A 164 24.60 -3.73 -4.26
CA GLN A 164 25.14 -2.49 -3.67
C GLN A 164 24.11 -1.36 -3.64
N GLU A 165 23.28 -1.21 -4.68
CA GLU A 165 22.21 -0.20 -4.70
C GLU A 165 21.24 -0.34 -3.53
N HIS A 166 20.86 -1.57 -3.17
CA HIS A 166 19.98 -1.82 -2.03
C HIS A 166 20.70 -1.54 -0.69
N LYS A 167 21.99 -1.90 -0.58
CA LYS A 167 22.80 -1.55 0.59
C LYS A 167 22.90 -0.03 0.78
N ASP A 168 23.12 0.72 -0.28
CA ASP A 168 23.20 2.18 -0.26
C ASP A 168 21.87 2.85 0.15
N ARG A 169 20.74 2.18 -0.10
CA ARG A 169 19.41 2.59 0.37
C ARG A 169 19.11 2.17 1.82
N GLY A 170 20.03 1.48 2.49
CA GLY A 170 19.83 0.96 3.85
C GLY A 170 18.90 -0.27 3.89
N TRP A 171 18.85 -1.06 2.80
CA TRP A 171 18.03 -2.28 2.70
C TRP A 171 18.85 -3.56 2.84
N PHE A 172 19.91 -3.53 3.64
CA PHE A 172 20.61 -4.72 4.13
C PHE A 172 20.28 -4.93 5.60
N TYR A 173 19.69 -6.06 5.92
CA TYR A 173 19.14 -6.38 7.24
C TYR A 173 19.86 -7.55 7.93
N GLY A 174 20.88 -8.13 7.28
CA GLY A 174 21.63 -9.29 7.78
C GLY A 174 22.74 -8.98 8.77
N ASP A 175 22.85 -7.77 9.30
CA ASP A 175 23.88 -7.33 10.21
C ASP A 175 23.62 -7.70 11.70
N GLY A 176 22.54 -8.42 11.97
CA GLY A 176 22.12 -8.84 13.32
C GLY A 176 21.46 -7.76 14.17
N THR A 177 21.22 -6.55 13.62
CA THR A 177 20.57 -5.44 14.34
C THR A 177 19.08 -5.29 14.02
N TYR A 178 18.58 -6.04 13.06
CA TYR A 178 17.18 -6.10 12.66
C TYR A 178 16.50 -7.37 13.17
N THR A 179 15.20 -7.33 13.33
CA THR A 179 14.40 -8.54 13.53
C THR A 179 14.61 -9.47 12.33
N SER A 180 14.75 -10.78 12.58
CA SER A 180 14.99 -11.74 11.52
C SER A 180 13.84 -11.78 10.51
N TYR A 181 14.12 -12.25 9.30
CA TYR A 181 13.10 -12.41 8.25
C TYR A 181 11.90 -13.24 8.73
N GLU A 182 12.13 -14.37 9.38
CA GLU A 182 11.05 -15.21 9.93
C GLU A 182 10.41 -14.56 11.16
N GLY A 183 11.18 -13.88 12.02
CA GLY A 183 10.66 -13.26 13.23
C GLY A 183 9.59 -12.17 12.97
N ILE A 184 9.68 -11.45 11.84
CA ILE A 184 8.62 -10.52 11.44
C ILE A 184 7.33 -11.29 11.08
N TYR A 185 7.43 -12.41 10.36
CA TYR A 185 6.27 -13.24 10.03
C TYR A 185 5.65 -13.90 11.27
N GLU A 186 6.46 -14.37 12.23
CA GLU A 186 5.96 -14.92 13.50
C GLU A 186 5.09 -13.93 14.25
N GLN A 187 5.47 -12.63 14.26
CA GLN A 187 4.64 -11.58 14.85
C GLN A 187 3.29 -11.43 14.13
N ILE A 188 3.28 -11.52 12.80
CA ILE A 188 2.03 -11.45 12.02
C ILE A 188 1.18 -12.70 12.24
N ASP A 189 1.78 -13.87 12.31
CA ASP A 189 1.05 -15.12 12.58
C ASP A 189 0.31 -15.04 13.93
N GLU A 190 0.95 -14.50 14.98
CA GLU A 190 0.30 -14.26 16.28
C GLU A 190 -0.85 -13.24 16.19
N ILE A 191 -0.67 -12.14 15.43
CA ILE A 191 -1.75 -11.17 15.20
C ILE A 191 -2.93 -11.83 14.49
N MET A 192 -2.67 -12.57 13.42
CA MET A 192 -3.72 -13.24 12.64
C MET A 192 -4.40 -14.38 13.42
N GLU A 193 -3.71 -15.04 14.33
CA GLU A 193 -4.33 -16.03 15.25
C GLU A 193 -5.26 -15.37 16.26
N LYS A 194 -4.88 -14.19 16.74
CA LYS A 194 -5.66 -13.42 17.72
C LYS A 194 -6.84 -12.69 17.04
N HIS A 195 -6.69 -12.31 15.77
CA HIS A 195 -7.66 -11.57 14.96
C HIS A 195 -7.95 -12.27 13.62
N PRO A 196 -8.59 -13.47 13.63
CA PRO A 196 -8.69 -14.33 12.46
C PRO A 196 -9.62 -13.77 11.36
N THR A 197 -10.43 -12.77 11.65
CA THR A 197 -11.33 -12.14 10.69
C THR A 197 -10.89 -10.74 10.25
N LEU A 198 -9.66 -10.34 10.61
CA LEU A 198 -9.07 -9.08 10.20
C LEU A 198 -9.09 -8.92 8.68
N CYS A 199 -9.62 -7.79 8.21
CA CYS A 199 -9.66 -7.46 6.78
C CYS A 199 -8.31 -6.86 6.38
N VAL A 200 -7.37 -7.70 5.94
CA VAL A 200 -6.00 -7.30 5.64
C VAL A 200 -5.57 -7.69 4.24
N ASN A 201 -4.89 -6.77 3.57
CA ASN A 201 -4.22 -6.99 2.29
C ASN A 201 -2.73 -6.74 2.46
N PHE A 202 -1.93 -7.80 2.33
CA PHE A 202 -0.47 -7.69 2.42
C PHE A 202 0.11 -7.23 1.08
N ALA A 203 0.90 -6.17 1.12
CA ALA A 203 1.55 -5.60 -0.06
C ALA A 203 2.60 -6.55 -0.66
N HIS A 204 2.88 -6.38 -1.95
CA HIS A 204 3.97 -7.06 -2.67
C HIS A 204 3.93 -8.59 -2.60
N PHE A 205 2.72 -9.15 -2.78
CA PHE A 205 2.51 -10.60 -2.67
C PHE A 205 3.01 -11.18 -1.33
N TYR A 206 3.00 -10.33 -0.27
CA TYR A 206 3.48 -10.67 1.08
C TYR A 206 4.96 -11.12 1.10
N PHE A 207 5.75 -10.79 0.07
CA PHE A 207 7.11 -11.31 -0.17
C PHE A 207 7.23 -12.84 -0.05
N LYS A 208 6.13 -13.56 -0.29
CA LYS A 208 6.04 -15.03 -0.25
C LYS A 208 6.07 -15.69 -1.63
N SER A 209 6.46 -14.95 -2.69
CA SER A 209 6.47 -15.50 -4.04
C SER A 209 7.41 -16.71 -4.22
N LYS A 210 8.43 -16.88 -3.38
CA LYS A 210 9.26 -18.07 -3.36
C LYS A 210 8.66 -19.25 -2.56
N ARG A 211 7.62 -18.98 -1.77
CA ARG A 211 6.94 -19.95 -0.87
C ARG A 211 5.42 -19.82 -0.96
N PRO A 212 4.81 -19.97 -2.16
CA PRO A 212 3.37 -19.72 -2.37
C PRO A 212 2.46 -20.67 -1.57
N GLN A 213 2.96 -21.85 -1.18
CA GLN A 213 2.21 -22.79 -0.33
C GLN A 213 1.93 -22.22 1.07
N ASP A 214 2.76 -21.29 1.56
CA ASP A 214 2.48 -20.61 2.83
C ASP A 214 1.30 -19.66 2.66
N LEU A 215 1.21 -18.94 1.54
CA LEU A 215 0.03 -18.11 1.22
C LEU A 215 -1.23 -18.95 1.05
N GLU A 216 -1.16 -20.12 0.40
CA GLU A 216 -2.30 -21.01 0.27
C GLU A 216 -2.87 -21.41 1.64
N LYS A 217 -2.02 -21.82 2.59
CA LYS A 217 -2.42 -22.15 3.96
C LYS A 217 -3.07 -20.97 4.68
N MET A 218 -2.50 -19.78 4.50
CA MET A 218 -3.05 -18.56 5.12
C MET A 218 -4.42 -18.18 4.52
N PHE A 219 -4.59 -18.28 3.19
CA PHE A 219 -5.88 -18.03 2.54
C PHE A 219 -6.96 -19.01 2.96
N GLU A 220 -6.60 -20.29 3.24
CA GLU A 220 -7.52 -21.29 3.76
C GLU A 220 -7.89 -21.03 5.21
N LYS A 221 -6.95 -20.53 6.02
CA LYS A 221 -7.16 -20.26 7.45
C LYS A 221 -7.87 -18.92 7.72
N TYR A 222 -7.55 -17.87 6.94
CA TYR A 222 -8.00 -16.50 7.19
C TYR A 222 -8.88 -15.98 6.05
N PRO A 223 -10.21 -15.93 6.25
CA PRO A 223 -11.16 -15.66 5.16
C PRO A 223 -11.07 -14.25 4.56
N ASN A 224 -10.59 -13.28 5.33
CA ASN A 224 -10.53 -11.87 4.91
C ASN A 224 -9.11 -11.38 4.59
N MET A 225 -8.15 -12.30 4.53
CA MET A 225 -6.78 -11.98 4.13
C MET A 225 -6.65 -11.99 2.61
N GLY A 226 -5.92 -11.03 2.08
CA GLY A 226 -5.52 -10.92 0.67
C GLY A 226 -4.08 -10.44 0.50
N VAL A 227 -3.65 -10.33 -0.75
CA VAL A 227 -2.37 -9.76 -1.14
C VAL A 227 -2.58 -8.80 -2.32
N ASP A 228 -1.67 -7.87 -2.52
CA ASP A 228 -1.61 -7.14 -3.78
C ASP A 228 -0.44 -7.59 -4.67
N ILE A 229 -0.49 -7.19 -5.93
CA ILE A 229 0.56 -7.45 -6.92
C ILE A 229 1.36 -6.21 -7.27
N THR A 230 1.41 -5.26 -6.34
CA THR A 230 2.31 -4.11 -6.47
C THR A 230 3.75 -4.59 -6.64
N PRO A 231 4.49 -4.08 -7.63
CA PRO A 231 5.75 -4.67 -8.01
C PRO A 231 6.84 -4.62 -6.92
N GLY A 232 7.14 -5.83 -6.35
CA GLY A 232 8.46 -6.16 -5.89
C GLY A 232 9.08 -7.00 -7.02
N GLY A 233 10.24 -6.62 -7.55
CA GLY A 233 10.77 -7.22 -8.79
C GLY A 233 10.95 -8.74 -8.71
N GLU A 234 11.23 -9.28 -7.52
CA GLU A 234 11.48 -10.71 -7.27
C GLU A 234 10.23 -11.59 -7.47
N MET A 235 9.02 -11.09 -7.16
CA MET A 235 7.82 -11.91 -7.29
C MET A 235 7.52 -12.26 -8.75
N TYR A 236 7.77 -11.36 -9.69
CA TYR A 236 7.58 -11.62 -11.11
C TYR A 236 8.57 -12.65 -11.65
N LEU A 237 9.79 -12.71 -11.07
CA LEU A 237 10.74 -13.78 -11.41
C LEU A 237 10.22 -15.14 -10.95
N SER A 238 9.67 -15.22 -9.74
CA SER A 238 9.07 -16.44 -9.23
C SER A 238 7.88 -16.89 -10.08
N PHE A 239 7.07 -15.94 -10.56
CA PHE A 239 5.93 -16.21 -11.45
C PHE A 239 6.36 -16.79 -12.78
N ASP A 240 7.44 -16.29 -13.39
CA ASP A 240 7.99 -16.82 -14.62
C ASP A 240 8.59 -18.23 -14.45
N ASP A 241 9.38 -18.39 -13.38
CA ASP A 241 10.09 -19.65 -13.12
C ASP A 241 9.11 -20.82 -12.88
N ASN A 242 7.86 -20.54 -12.46
CA ASN A 242 6.80 -21.52 -12.21
C ASN A 242 5.47 -21.08 -12.86
N TYR A 243 5.49 -20.72 -14.13
CA TYR A 243 4.39 -20.10 -14.85
C TYR A 243 3.04 -20.83 -14.71
N ASP A 244 2.98 -22.14 -14.98
CA ASP A 244 1.71 -22.89 -14.94
C ASP A 244 1.13 -22.99 -13.53
N TYR A 245 2.00 -23.12 -12.54
CA TYR A 245 1.59 -23.10 -11.13
C TYR A 245 0.98 -21.75 -10.76
N TYR A 246 1.68 -20.64 -11.07
CA TYR A 246 1.20 -19.32 -10.70
C TYR A 246 -0.04 -18.91 -11.49
N ARG A 247 -0.14 -19.27 -12.77
CA ARG A 247 -1.37 -19.08 -13.52
C ARG A 247 -2.55 -19.78 -12.85
N SER A 248 -2.38 -21.01 -12.41
CA SER A 248 -3.40 -21.77 -11.67
C SER A 248 -3.70 -21.15 -10.31
N PHE A 249 -2.67 -20.69 -9.59
CA PHE A 249 -2.79 -19.99 -8.30
C PHE A 249 -3.62 -18.69 -8.44
N PHE A 250 -3.32 -17.86 -9.45
CA PHE A 250 -4.06 -16.62 -9.70
C PHE A 250 -5.52 -16.86 -10.07
N ILE A 251 -5.83 -17.95 -10.74
CA ILE A 251 -7.21 -18.33 -11.04
C ILE A 251 -7.92 -18.80 -9.76
N LYS A 252 -7.30 -19.74 -9.01
CA LYS A 252 -7.86 -20.33 -7.78
C LYS A 252 -8.11 -19.28 -6.70
N TYR A 253 -7.16 -18.35 -6.51
CA TYR A 253 -7.19 -17.34 -5.46
C TYR A 253 -7.46 -15.91 -5.99
N SER A 254 -8.09 -15.80 -7.16
CA SER A 254 -8.38 -14.50 -7.77
C SER A 254 -9.15 -13.55 -6.85
N GLU A 255 -9.96 -14.08 -5.93
CA GLU A 255 -10.70 -13.29 -4.91
C GLU A 255 -9.85 -12.80 -3.74
N ARG A 256 -8.56 -13.12 -3.71
CA ARG A 256 -7.60 -12.76 -2.66
C ARG A 256 -6.49 -11.82 -3.13
N ILE A 257 -6.51 -11.45 -4.42
CA ILE A 257 -5.43 -10.70 -5.05
C ILE A 257 -5.98 -9.35 -5.51
N GLN A 258 -5.28 -8.25 -5.24
CA GLN A 258 -5.67 -6.89 -5.64
C GLN A 258 -4.65 -6.26 -6.56
N LEU A 259 -5.14 -5.41 -7.47
CA LEU A 259 -4.31 -4.56 -8.32
C LEU A 259 -3.76 -3.38 -7.52
N GLY A 260 -2.50 -3.06 -7.74
CA GLY A 260 -1.84 -1.86 -7.27
C GLY A 260 -0.52 -1.64 -8.02
N THR A 261 -0.01 -0.43 -8.02
CA THR A 261 1.25 -0.10 -8.70
C THR A 261 2.37 0.31 -7.76
N ASP A 262 2.07 0.70 -6.50
CA ASP A 262 3.03 1.32 -5.56
C ASP A 262 3.73 2.56 -6.16
N SER A 263 3.08 3.18 -7.14
CA SER A 263 3.63 4.39 -7.75
C SER A 263 3.38 5.62 -6.87
N THR A 264 4.11 6.67 -7.16
CA THR A 264 4.02 7.94 -6.44
C THR A 264 3.19 8.93 -7.24
N PHE A 265 2.27 9.58 -6.57
CA PHE A 265 1.49 10.69 -7.14
C PHE A 265 2.23 12.02 -6.97
N PRO A 266 2.26 12.90 -7.93
CA PRO A 266 2.37 12.68 -9.37
C PRO A 266 3.85 12.65 -9.77
N ASP A 267 4.36 11.54 -10.25
CA ASP A 267 5.77 11.42 -10.60
C ASP A 267 6.09 11.71 -12.08
N GLY A 268 5.18 12.37 -12.78
CA GLY A 268 5.33 12.71 -14.20
C GLY A 268 4.90 11.63 -15.17
N GLY A 269 4.40 10.50 -14.68
CA GLY A 269 3.60 9.59 -15.47
C GLY A 269 4.30 8.43 -16.16
N GLU A 270 5.53 8.55 -16.60
CA GLU A 270 6.17 7.47 -17.37
C GLU A 270 6.48 6.23 -16.52
N ALA A 271 6.94 6.41 -15.28
CA ALA A 271 7.18 5.31 -14.36
C ALA A 271 5.87 4.60 -14.00
N CYS A 272 4.81 5.35 -13.72
CA CYS A 272 3.49 4.79 -13.44
C CYS A 272 2.92 4.05 -14.66
N LYS A 273 3.02 4.62 -15.86
CA LYS A 273 2.61 3.96 -17.10
C LYS A 273 3.37 2.64 -17.30
N TRP A 274 4.67 2.66 -17.04
CA TRP A 274 5.51 1.47 -17.17
C TRP A 274 5.10 0.37 -16.19
N LEU A 275 4.92 0.71 -14.93
CA LEU A 275 4.50 -0.23 -13.87
C LEU A 275 3.13 -0.83 -14.20
N LEU A 276 2.14 0.02 -14.48
CA LEU A 276 0.79 -0.41 -14.79
C LEU A 276 0.74 -1.31 -16.03
N ASP A 277 1.47 -0.96 -17.08
CA ASP A 277 1.53 -1.76 -18.31
C ASP A 277 2.05 -3.18 -18.00
N ARG A 278 3.10 -3.33 -17.18
CA ARG A 278 3.67 -4.64 -16.83
C ARG A 278 2.73 -5.46 -15.97
N VAL A 279 2.18 -4.85 -14.92
CA VAL A 279 1.21 -5.52 -14.05
C VAL A 279 -0.03 -5.97 -14.83
N TYR A 280 -0.58 -5.08 -15.67
CA TYR A 280 -1.75 -5.41 -16.46
C TYR A 280 -1.49 -6.49 -17.51
N ARG A 281 -0.39 -6.38 -18.28
CA ARG A 281 0.00 -7.43 -19.25
C ARG A 281 0.14 -8.78 -18.56
N TYR A 282 0.72 -8.81 -17.38
CA TYR A 282 0.93 -10.04 -16.64
C TYR A 282 -0.38 -10.80 -16.36
N ILE A 283 -1.42 -10.09 -15.97
CA ILE A 283 -2.70 -10.70 -15.61
C ILE A 283 -3.66 -10.85 -16.79
N ALA A 284 -3.58 -9.99 -17.80
CA ALA A 284 -4.67 -9.82 -18.77
C ALA A 284 -4.36 -10.28 -20.18
N THR A 285 -3.09 -10.39 -20.58
CA THR A 285 -2.70 -10.76 -21.94
C THR A 285 -1.94 -12.09 -21.97
N ASP A 286 -1.72 -12.63 -23.16
CA ASP A 286 -0.88 -13.82 -23.42
C ASP A 286 0.43 -13.46 -24.16
N ASP A 287 0.69 -12.16 -24.34
CA ASP A 287 1.89 -11.69 -25.02
C ASP A 287 3.14 -11.88 -24.16
N SER A 288 4.29 -11.86 -24.86
CA SER A 288 5.59 -11.76 -24.24
C SER A 288 6.06 -10.32 -24.26
N PHE A 289 6.56 -9.83 -23.13
CA PHE A 289 6.97 -8.43 -22.99
C PHE A 289 8.21 -8.27 -22.10
N LYS A 290 9.04 -7.28 -22.41
CA LYS A 290 10.17 -6.93 -21.55
C LYS A 290 9.67 -6.21 -20.31
N GLY A 291 10.06 -6.69 -19.13
CA GLY A 291 9.59 -6.13 -17.86
C GLY A 291 10.64 -6.13 -16.75
N PHE A 292 10.25 -6.58 -15.57
CA PHE A 292 11.08 -6.53 -14.37
C PHE A 292 12.41 -7.27 -14.52
N ASN A 293 13.47 -6.75 -13.90
CA ASN A 293 14.83 -7.31 -13.95
C ASN A 293 15.36 -7.60 -15.37
N ASN A 294 14.94 -6.81 -16.36
CA ASN A 294 15.29 -6.99 -17.77
C ASN A 294 14.90 -8.35 -18.40
N ARG A 295 14.02 -9.11 -17.75
CA ARG A 295 13.50 -10.38 -18.28
C ARG A 295 12.39 -10.16 -19.31
N ILE A 296 12.17 -11.18 -20.13
CA ILE A 296 10.97 -11.32 -20.93
C ILE A 296 9.96 -12.12 -20.12
N HIS A 297 8.86 -11.49 -19.78
CA HIS A 297 7.73 -12.10 -19.09
C HIS A 297 6.70 -12.59 -20.11
N LYS A 298 5.86 -13.54 -19.69
CA LYS A 298 4.69 -13.98 -20.44
C LYS A 298 3.44 -13.75 -19.60
N GLY A 299 2.44 -13.10 -20.20
CA GLY A 299 1.17 -12.85 -19.53
C GLY A 299 0.38 -14.14 -19.25
N PHE A 300 -0.34 -14.17 -18.14
CA PHE A 300 -1.14 -15.33 -17.71
C PHE A 300 -2.45 -15.51 -18.52
N ASN A 301 -2.92 -14.46 -19.19
CA ASN A 301 -4.21 -14.44 -19.87
C ASN A 301 -5.32 -15.05 -18.99
N LEU A 302 -5.53 -14.45 -17.84
CA LEU A 302 -6.49 -14.94 -16.86
C LEU A 302 -7.92 -14.91 -17.41
N PRO A 303 -8.80 -15.82 -17.00
CA PRO A 303 -10.23 -15.74 -17.32
C PRO A 303 -10.84 -14.41 -16.89
N LYS A 304 -11.92 -13.98 -17.57
CA LYS A 304 -12.58 -12.70 -17.32
C LYS A 304 -12.89 -12.48 -15.82
N GLU A 305 -13.48 -13.46 -15.18
CA GLU A 305 -13.87 -13.38 -13.76
C GLU A 305 -12.65 -13.15 -12.85
N ALA A 306 -11.57 -13.89 -13.06
CA ALA A 306 -10.33 -13.71 -12.28
C ALA A 306 -9.72 -12.33 -12.50
N LYS A 307 -9.72 -11.81 -13.74
CA LYS A 307 -9.30 -10.44 -14.04
C LYS A 307 -10.14 -9.40 -13.30
N GLU A 308 -11.45 -9.51 -13.35
CA GLU A 308 -12.37 -8.58 -12.69
C GLU A 308 -12.18 -8.61 -11.16
N ASN A 309 -11.99 -9.80 -10.58
CA ASN A 309 -11.72 -9.94 -9.15
C ASN A 309 -10.48 -9.15 -8.77
N ILE A 310 -9.37 -9.34 -9.48
CA ILE A 310 -8.08 -8.70 -9.19
C ILE A 310 -8.13 -7.19 -9.45
N ILE A 311 -8.76 -6.76 -10.53
CA ILE A 311 -8.67 -5.38 -11.03
C ILE A 311 -9.57 -4.42 -10.23
N TYR A 312 -10.71 -4.87 -9.69
CA TYR A 312 -11.60 -3.98 -8.94
C TYR A 312 -12.50 -4.67 -7.89
N LYS A 313 -13.06 -5.89 -8.14
CA LYS A 313 -14.06 -6.48 -7.24
C LYS A 313 -13.52 -6.72 -5.82
N ASN A 314 -12.26 -7.14 -5.70
CA ASN A 314 -11.68 -7.38 -4.38
C ASN A 314 -11.50 -6.08 -3.60
N PHE A 315 -11.09 -5.00 -4.26
CA PHE A 315 -11.04 -3.68 -3.63
C PHE A 315 -12.43 -3.24 -3.17
N GLU A 316 -13.44 -3.34 -4.02
CA GLU A 316 -14.82 -3.01 -3.64
C GLU A 316 -15.36 -3.84 -2.47
N ARG A 317 -15.03 -5.14 -2.45
CA ARG A 317 -15.46 -6.03 -1.37
C ARG A 317 -14.80 -5.69 -0.03
N THR A 318 -13.55 -5.28 -0.02
CA THR A 318 -12.76 -5.05 1.20
C THR A 318 -12.77 -3.61 1.68
N VAL A 319 -12.83 -2.64 0.77
CA VAL A 319 -12.80 -1.21 1.07
C VAL A 319 -14.18 -0.56 0.90
N GLY A 320 -14.91 -0.97 -0.15
CA GLY A 320 -16.24 -0.44 -0.47
C GLY A 320 -16.37 0.01 -1.91
N THR A 321 -17.62 0.11 -2.38
CA THR A 321 -17.95 0.56 -3.75
C THR A 321 -17.91 2.06 -3.94
N GLU A 322 -17.99 2.81 -2.84
CA GLU A 322 -17.97 4.27 -2.80
C GLU A 322 -17.06 4.74 -1.68
N PRO A 323 -16.24 5.78 -1.90
CA PRO A 323 -15.38 6.32 -0.87
C PRO A 323 -16.19 7.06 0.21
N LYS A 324 -15.71 7.00 1.45
CA LYS A 324 -16.26 7.78 2.56
C LYS A 324 -16.11 9.28 2.27
N LYS A 325 -17.07 10.09 2.70
CA LYS A 325 -16.97 11.55 2.59
C LYS A 325 -16.05 12.10 3.69
N ILE A 326 -15.24 13.10 3.32
CA ILE A 326 -14.42 13.78 4.33
C ILE A 326 -15.27 14.67 5.23
N ASN A 327 -15.13 14.46 6.54
CA ASN A 327 -15.60 15.37 7.58
C ASN A 327 -14.61 16.52 7.71
N LYS A 328 -14.93 17.64 7.06
CA LYS A 328 -14.06 18.83 7.03
C LYS A 328 -13.77 19.40 8.43
N GLU A 329 -14.72 19.34 9.35
CA GLU A 329 -14.52 19.85 10.71
C GLU A 329 -13.59 18.93 11.52
N ALA A 330 -13.71 17.61 11.38
CA ALA A 330 -12.75 16.67 11.97
C ALA A 330 -11.33 16.88 11.39
N LEU A 331 -11.23 17.09 10.08
CA LEU A 331 -9.95 17.38 9.43
C LEU A 331 -9.32 18.68 9.95
N LYS A 332 -10.10 19.74 10.12
CA LYS A 332 -9.59 21.00 10.70
C LYS A 332 -9.07 20.80 12.13
N ARG A 333 -9.81 20.05 12.97
CA ARG A 333 -9.34 19.72 14.33
C ARG A 333 -8.06 18.92 14.31
N TYR A 334 -7.94 17.95 13.42
CA TYR A 334 -6.75 17.12 13.24
C TYR A 334 -5.53 17.97 12.82
N ILE A 335 -5.69 18.87 11.85
CA ILE A 335 -4.64 19.80 11.39
C ILE A 335 -4.18 20.68 12.58
N GLU A 336 -5.12 21.29 13.29
CA GLU A 336 -4.81 22.15 14.44
C GLU A 336 -4.09 21.41 15.55
N LYS A 337 -4.55 20.17 15.86
CA LYS A 337 -3.91 19.32 16.88
C LYS A 337 -2.46 19.00 16.56
N TYR A 338 -2.15 18.68 15.30
CA TYR A 338 -0.85 18.15 14.90
C TYR A 338 0.07 19.18 14.24
N LYS A 339 -0.36 20.43 14.05
CA LYS A 339 0.46 21.46 13.41
C LYS A 339 1.81 21.71 14.11
N HIS A 340 1.88 21.52 15.43
CA HIS A 340 3.11 21.70 16.20
C HIS A 340 4.17 20.62 15.95
N LEU A 341 3.80 19.52 15.27
CA LEU A 341 4.68 18.42 14.88
C LEU A 341 5.22 18.58 13.45
N MET A 342 4.76 19.60 12.74
CA MET A 342 5.18 19.92 11.37
C MET A 342 6.25 21.02 11.36
N SER A 343 7.13 20.99 10.39
CA SER A 343 8.01 22.12 10.09
C SER A 343 7.22 23.35 9.60
N ASP A 344 7.82 24.52 9.65
CA ASP A 344 7.19 25.76 9.14
C ASP A 344 6.82 25.66 7.66
N ASP A 345 7.66 25.00 6.86
CA ASP A 345 7.41 24.76 5.43
C ASP A 345 6.21 23.84 5.20
N GLU A 346 6.10 22.74 5.97
CA GLU A 346 4.94 21.85 5.93
C GLU A 346 3.65 22.57 6.35
N ASN A 347 3.71 23.33 7.44
CA ASN A 347 2.57 24.12 7.92
C ASN A 347 2.09 25.11 6.85
N ALA A 348 3.00 25.88 6.25
CA ALA A 348 2.68 26.81 5.20
C ALA A 348 2.00 26.15 4.00
N LYS A 349 2.49 24.97 3.60
CA LYS A 349 1.93 24.22 2.47
C LYS A 349 0.57 23.61 2.77
N ILE A 350 0.40 23.02 3.97
CA ILE A 350 -0.92 22.53 4.41
C ILE A 350 -1.92 23.68 4.47
N GLN A 351 -1.52 24.86 4.98
CA GLN A 351 -2.37 26.03 5.00
C GLN A 351 -2.82 26.44 3.60
N GLN A 352 -1.91 26.52 2.62
CA GLN A 352 -2.26 26.81 1.22
C GLN A 352 -3.25 25.81 0.64
N LEU A 353 -3.09 24.52 0.96
CA LEU A 353 -4.03 23.48 0.51
C LEU A 353 -5.40 23.61 1.21
N CYS A 354 -5.41 23.99 2.49
CA CYS A 354 -6.66 24.29 3.21
C CYS A 354 -7.41 25.47 2.61
N GLU A 355 -6.71 26.58 2.33
CA GLU A 355 -7.31 27.77 1.68
C GLU A 355 -7.91 27.43 0.31
N LYS A 356 -7.33 26.45 -0.38
CA LYS A 356 -7.78 26.04 -1.71
C LYS A 356 -8.95 25.05 -1.68
N TYR A 357 -9.02 24.13 -0.73
CA TYR A 357 -9.92 22.97 -0.79
C TYR A 357 -10.91 22.85 0.38
N LEU A 358 -10.63 23.45 1.55
CA LEU A 358 -11.52 23.45 2.71
C LEU A 358 -12.43 24.67 2.76
#